data_4d7a39b802ba1068852130620f85c780
#
_entry.id   4d7a39b802ba1068852130620f85c780
#
_cell.length_a   1.000
_cell.length_b   1.000
_cell.length_c   1.000
_cell.angle_alpha   90.00
_cell.angle_beta   90.00
_cell.angle_gamma   90.00
#
_symmetry.space_group_name_H-M   'P 1'
#
loop_
_entity.id
_entity.type
_entity.pdbx_description
1 polymer ?
#
loop_
_entity_poly.entity_id
_entity_poly.type
_entity_poly.pdbx_seq_one_letter_code
_entity_poly.pdbx_strand_id
1 'polypeptide(L)'
;MKLTSKIYLLFIGCFVPVINYGQQLYKPAHFESPRSMPIQSVPVSKTINVVDYGACPDDNKNDWPAICRALAECERSGGGVRILFPKGIYQIKVGERKSKLTHAFSLSNVSDFIIEGDGAILILENPDVALMTLKNCQAGVIKGLTIDYKTLPFTQGAVVDVDINGKTFTFRSDGKGGRPTDDNFAKSKTKWGVLFDRENNRLLKDKAPNLVPIREVSNLGDKNLFRIVTTQNVIEQIAVDDPFAMIARYNGCSTYSVNQCRQITFLNNIH
;
A
#
# COMPACT_ATOMS: atom_id res chain seq x y z
N MET A 1 20.18 -25.43 -0.05
CA MET A 1 19.85 -24.18 -0.76
C MET A 1 18.52 -23.68 -0.19
N LYS A 2 18.56 -22.70 0.75
CA LYS A 2 17.37 -22.21 1.45
C LYS A 2 16.69 -21.15 0.59
N LEU A 3 15.51 -21.44 0.05
CA LEU A 3 14.64 -20.44 -0.56
C LEU A 3 14.03 -19.57 0.55
N THR A 4 14.41 -18.31 0.59
CA THR A 4 13.76 -17.30 1.42
C THR A 4 12.50 -16.82 0.70
N SER A 5 11.36 -17.31 1.13
CA SER A 5 10.04 -16.85 0.70
C SER A 5 9.82 -15.40 1.18
N LYS A 6 9.71 -14.44 0.27
CA LYS A 6 9.28 -13.08 0.58
C LYS A 6 7.74 -13.08 0.66
N ILE A 7 7.22 -12.89 1.84
CA ILE A 7 5.78 -12.66 2.03
C ILE A 7 5.54 -11.16 1.85
N TYR A 8 4.82 -10.80 0.80
CA TYR A 8 4.36 -9.41 0.60
C TYR A 8 2.93 -9.31 1.11
N LEU A 9 2.75 -8.43 2.09
CA LEU A 9 1.44 -8.13 2.65
C LEU A 9 0.76 -7.06 1.80
N LEU A 10 -0.25 -7.45 1.05
CA LEU A 10 -1.14 -6.52 0.34
C LEU A 10 -2.33 -6.18 1.22
N PHE A 11 -2.53 -4.90 1.49
CA PHE A 11 -3.64 -4.43 2.31
C PHE A 11 -4.91 -4.19 1.51
N ILE A 12 -5.99 -4.64 2.13
CA ILE A 12 -7.36 -4.71 1.66
C ILE A 12 -7.92 -3.32 1.33
N GLY A 13 -8.03 -3.07 0.07
CA GLY A 13 -8.89 -2.11 -0.56
C GLY A 13 -8.96 -2.48 -2.04
N CYS A 14 -9.82 -3.45 -2.41
CA CYS A 14 -9.98 -4.04 -3.74
C CYS A 14 -8.76 -4.80 -4.26
N PHE A 15 -8.78 -6.09 -4.02
CA PHE A 15 -7.77 -7.07 -4.37
C PHE A 15 -7.69 -7.40 -5.85
N VAL A 16 -6.46 -7.41 -6.38
CA VAL A 16 -6.04 -8.43 -7.36
C VAL A 16 -4.71 -9.02 -6.85
N PRO A 17 -4.65 -10.30 -6.47
CA PRO A 17 -3.40 -10.92 -6.03
C PRO A 17 -2.49 -11.18 -7.23
N VAL A 18 -1.30 -10.61 -7.22
CA VAL A 18 -0.21 -11.11 -8.07
C VAL A 18 0.45 -12.27 -7.32
N ILE A 19 -0.01 -13.49 -7.59
CA ILE A 19 0.66 -14.72 -7.17
C ILE A 19 1.37 -15.28 -8.39
N ASN A 20 2.68 -15.15 -8.41
CA ASN A 20 3.50 -15.88 -9.34
C ASN A 20 4.15 -17.03 -8.56
N TYR A 21 3.49 -18.20 -8.55
CA TYR A 21 4.05 -19.56 -8.38
C TYR A 21 2.88 -20.53 -8.43
N GLY A 22 2.66 -21.19 -9.56
CA GLY A 22 2.04 -22.50 -9.73
C GLY A 22 0.77 -22.84 -8.94
N GLN A 23 0.06 -21.88 -8.40
CA GLN A 23 -1.16 -22.11 -7.64
C GLN A 23 -2.36 -22.02 -8.56
N GLN A 24 -3.18 -23.04 -8.55
CA GLN A 24 -4.51 -22.98 -9.15
C GLN A 24 -5.23 -21.74 -8.62
N LEU A 25 -5.61 -20.86 -9.53
CA LEU A 25 -6.51 -19.76 -9.22
C LEU A 25 -7.74 -20.32 -8.52
N TYR A 26 -8.01 -19.89 -7.28
CA TYR A 26 -9.25 -20.20 -6.61
C TYR A 26 -10.39 -19.68 -7.47
N LYS A 27 -11.15 -20.58 -8.08
CA LYS A 27 -12.42 -20.26 -8.75
C LYS A 27 -13.51 -20.33 -7.68
N PRO A 28 -14.09 -19.21 -7.24
CA PRO A 28 -15.30 -19.27 -6.44
C PRO A 28 -16.35 -20.06 -7.20
N ALA A 29 -17.09 -20.94 -6.52
CA ALA A 29 -18.05 -21.88 -7.13
C ALA A 29 -19.15 -21.25 -7.99
N HIS A 30 -19.24 -19.94 -8.05
CA HIS A 30 -20.26 -19.18 -8.77
C HIS A 30 -19.71 -18.23 -9.86
N PHE A 31 -18.43 -18.29 -10.22
CA PHE A 31 -17.87 -17.51 -11.32
C PHE A 31 -17.57 -18.42 -12.52
N GLU A 32 -18.43 -18.38 -13.51
CA GLU A 32 -18.36 -19.24 -14.71
C GLU A 32 -17.21 -18.91 -15.66
N SER A 33 -16.45 -17.91 -15.50
CA SER A 33 -15.21 -17.59 -16.25
C SER A 33 -14.69 -16.22 -15.83
N PRO A 34 -13.39 -15.94 -15.87
CA PRO A 34 -12.92 -14.56 -15.81
C PRO A 34 -13.53 -13.82 -17.01
N ARG A 35 -14.44 -12.90 -16.73
CA ARG A 35 -14.91 -11.97 -17.78
C ARG A 35 -13.70 -11.18 -18.22
N SER A 36 -13.22 -11.42 -19.44
CA SER A 36 -12.29 -10.50 -20.08
C SER A 36 -13.06 -9.20 -20.31
N MET A 37 -12.88 -8.23 -19.43
CA MET A 37 -13.40 -6.89 -19.71
C MET A 37 -12.52 -6.29 -20.81
N PRO A 38 -13.10 -5.82 -21.92
CA PRO A 38 -12.32 -5.16 -22.95
C PRO A 38 -11.63 -3.94 -22.31
N ILE A 39 -10.32 -3.83 -22.53
CA ILE A 39 -9.57 -2.64 -22.11
C ILE A 39 -10.17 -1.48 -22.93
N GLN A 40 -10.69 -0.49 -22.22
CA GLN A 40 -11.27 0.68 -22.87
C GLN A 40 -10.20 1.41 -23.68
N SER A 41 -10.48 1.68 -24.96
CA SER A 41 -9.67 2.60 -25.73
C SER A 41 -9.95 4.02 -25.24
N VAL A 42 -8.91 4.70 -24.78
CA VAL A 42 -8.99 6.08 -24.32
C VAL A 42 -8.40 6.97 -25.42
N PRO A 43 -9.18 7.88 -26.01
CA PRO A 43 -8.68 8.80 -27.02
C PRO A 43 -7.71 9.80 -26.37
N VAL A 44 -6.49 9.88 -26.90
CA VAL A 44 -5.43 10.77 -26.41
C VAL A 44 -5.00 11.70 -27.53
N SER A 45 -5.11 13.00 -27.29
CA SER A 45 -4.68 14.06 -28.21
C SER A 45 -3.39 14.77 -27.76
N LYS A 46 -3.04 14.66 -26.46
CA LYS A 46 -1.89 15.33 -25.86
C LYS A 46 -1.13 14.37 -24.96
N THR A 47 0.21 14.41 -25.03
CA THR A 47 1.07 13.73 -24.06
C THR A 47 1.77 14.77 -23.17
N ILE A 48 1.70 14.55 -21.86
CA ILE A 48 2.37 15.32 -20.82
C ILE A 48 3.45 14.39 -20.25
N ASN A 49 4.72 14.67 -20.52
CA ASN A 49 5.83 13.96 -19.93
C ASN A 49 6.22 14.64 -18.60
N VAL A 50 6.25 13.92 -17.49
CA VAL A 50 6.59 14.50 -16.18
C VAL A 50 7.98 15.11 -16.14
N VAL A 51 8.90 14.64 -16.97
CA VAL A 51 10.26 15.18 -17.10
C VAL A 51 10.24 16.60 -17.64
N ASP A 52 9.34 16.94 -18.56
CA ASP A 52 9.20 18.29 -19.13
C ASP A 52 8.73 19.29 -18.06
N TYR A 53 8.22 18.82 -16.95
CA TYR A 53 7.80 19.60 -15.78
C TYR A 53 8.85 19.63 -14.67
N GLY A 54 10.04 19.05 -14.93
CA GLY A 54 11.18 19.06 -14.04
C GLY A 54 11.29 17.88 -13.10
N ALA A 55 10.55 16.78 -13.33
CA ALA A 55 10.84 15.52 -12.69
C ALA A 55 12.14 14.94 -13.29
N CYS A 56 13.02 14.41 -12.44
CA CYS A 56 14.30 13.88 -12.86
C CYS A 56 14.53 12.52 -12.20
N PRO A 57 14.10 11.43 -12.84
CA PRO A 57 14.28 10.10 -12.24
C PRO A 57 15.75 9.79 -12.00
N ASP A 58 16.03 8.95 -11.01
CA ASP A 58 17.35 8.43 -10.62
C ASP A 58 18.31 9.48 -10.02
N ASP A 59 17.89 10.72 -9.77
CA ASP A 59 18.74 11.77 -9.18
C ASP A 59 18.62 11.88 -7.65
N ASN A 60 17.78 11.04 -7.02
CA ASN A 60 17.47 11.03 -5.58
C ASN A 60 16.90 12.34 -5.02
N LYS A 61 16.49 13.28 -5.87
CA LYS A 61 15.82 14.51 -5.45
C LYS A 61 14.31 14.32 -5.41
N ASN A 62 13.61 15.36 -4.96
CA ASN A 62 12.16 15.33 -4.80
C ASN A 62 11.44 15.65 -6.11
N ASP A 63 10.81 14.65 -6.72
CA ASP A 63 10.03 14.79 -7.94
C ASP A 63 8.58 15.21 -7.70
N TRP A 64 8.10 15.17 -6.47
CA TRP A 64 6.71 15.47 -6.11
C TRP A 64 6.21 16.82 -6.68
N PRO A 65 6.93 17.95 -6.55
CA PRO A 65 6.45 19.24 -7.08
C PRO A 65 6.32 19.26 -8.61
N ALA A 66 7.22 18.57 -9.31
CA ALA A 66 7.22 18.47 -10.77
C ALA A 66 6.02 17.66 -11.27
N ILE A 67 5.80 16.50 -10.64
CA ILE A 67 4.65 15.64 -10.97
C ILE A 67 3.34 16.36 -10.66
N CYS A 68 3.24 17.11 -9.55
CA CYS A 68 2.07 17.94 -9.26
C CYS A 68 1.79 18.96 -10.37
N ARG A 69 2.83 19.60 -10.95
CA ARG A 69 2.65 20.51 -12.09
C ARG A 69 2.13 19.80 -13.33
N ALA A 70 2.64 18.63 -13.64
CA ALA A 70 2.17 17.82 -14.76
C ALA A 70 0.70 17.40 -14.59
N LEU A 71 0.30 16.98 -13.39
CA LEU A 71 -1.09 16.64 -13.08
C LEU A 71 -2.02 17.86 -13.15
N ALA A 72 -1.58 19.02 -12.69
CA ALA A 72 -2.35 20.26 -12.80
C ALA A 72 -2.54 20.69 -14.26
N GLU A 73 -1.58 20.42 -15.15
CA GLU A 73 -1.75 20.62 -16.59
C GLU A 73 -2.78 19.67 -17.19
N CYS A 74 -2.81 18.42 -16.74
CA CYS A 74 -3.83 17.47 -17.13
C CYS A 74 -5.23 17.93 -16.70
N GLU A 75 -5.39 18.39 -15.47
CA GLU A 75 -6.67 18.97 -14.99
C GLU A 75 -7.10 20.18 -15.82
N ARG A 76 -6.18 21.08 -16.17
CA ARG A 76 -6.48 22.25 -17.04
C ARG A 76 -6.91 21.85 -18.44
N SER A 77 -6.38 20.76 -18.96
CA SER A 77 -6.76 20.21 -20.28
C SER A 77 -8.17 19.58 -20.27
N GLY A 78 -8.69 19.19 -19.10
CA GLY A 78 -10.01 18.57 -18.94
C GLY A 78 -10.10 17.13 -19.44
N GLY A 79 -9.19 16.67 -20.29
CA GLY A 79 -9.18 15.30 -20.83
C GLY A 79 -8.40 15.12 -22.11
N GLY A 80 -8.48 13.90 -22.68
CA GLY A 80 -7.74 13.55 -23.89
C GLY A 80 -6.21 13.51 -23.67
N VAL A 81 -5.74 13.18 -22.46
CA VAL A 81 -4.35 13.37 -22.05
C VAL A 81 -3.70 12.06 -21.64
N ARG A 82 -2.48 11.83 -22.12
CA ARG A 82 -1.57 10.84 -21.56
C ARG A 82 -0.55 11.54 -20.66
N ILE A 83 -0.45 11.12 -19.40
CA ILE A 83 0.64 11.49 -18.49
C ILE A 83 1.65 10.35 -18.53
N LEU A 84 2.86 10.65 -18.99
CA LEU A 84 3.93 9.68 -19.17
C LEU A 84 4.98 9.84 -18.07
N PHE A 85 5.28 8.75 -17.39
CA PHE A 85 6.41 8.59 -16.49
C PHE A 85 7.47 7.75 -17.20
N PRO A 86 8.53 8.30 -17.74
CA PRO A 86 9.66 7.54 -18.27
C PRO A 86 10.24 6.58 -17.21
N LYS A 87 10.93 5.55 -17.70
CA LYS A 87 11.60 4.59 -16.83
C LYS A 87 12.55 5.28 -15.87
N GLY A 88 12.58 4.82 -14.62
CA GLY A 88 13.49 5.28 -13.57
C GLY A 88 12.80 5.40 -12.21
N ILE A 89 13.54 5.80 -11.19
CA ILE A 89 13.10 5.90 -9.80
C ILE A 89 12.81 7.36 -9.47
N TYR A 90 11.55 7.64 -9.13
CA TYR A 90 11.07 8.95 -8.72
C TYR A 90 10.91 9.01 -7.21
N GLN A 91 11.49 10.03 -6.56
CA GLN A 91 11.39 10.24 -5.12
C GLN A 91 10.21 11.15 -4.80
N ILE A 92 9.22 10.61 -4.07
CA ILE A 92 8.01 11.34 -3.71
C ILE A 92 8.10 11.79 -2.25
N LYS A 93 8.66 12.98 -2.03
CA LYS A 93 8.82 13.59 -0.71
C LYS A 93 7.74 14.65 -0.51
N VAL A 94 6.61 14.21 0.02
CA VAL A 94 5.52 15.12 0.38
C VAL A 94 5.93 15.85 1.65
N GLY A 95 6.10 17.18 1.55
CA GLY A 95 6.49 18.00 2.70
C GLY A 95 5.47 17.94 3.84
N GLU A 96 5.93 18.19 5.05
CA GLU A 96 5.07 18.34 6.23
C GLU A 96 4.14 19.55 6.03
N ARG A 97 3.01 19.32 5.40
CA ARG A 97 1.95 20.33 5.39
C ARG A 97 1.16 20.23 6.69
N LYS A 98 0.86 21.39 7.29
CA LYS A 98 -0.08 21.52 8.43
C LYS A 98 -1.51 21.01 8.12
N SER A 99 -1.83 20.69 6.86
CA SER A 99 -3.07 20.04 6.45
C SER A 99 -2.82 18.55 6.25
N LYS A 100 -3.72 17.72 6.75
CA LYS A 100 -3.75 16.25 6.64
C LYS A 100 -3.84 15.82 5.17
N LEU A 101 -2.72 15.86 4.43
CA LEU A 101 -2.66 15.24 3.11
C LEU A 101 -2.71 13.73 3.30
N THR A 102 -3.77 13.14 2.82
CA THR A 102 -3.94 11.67 2.82
C THR A 102 -3.30 11.03 1.59
N HIS A 103 -3.04 11.81 0.53
CA HIS A 103 -2.48 11.34 -0.74
C HIS A 103 -1.40 12.30 -1.25
N ALA A 104 -0.38 11.75 -1.91
CA ALA A 104 0.69 12.54 -2.54
C ALA A 104 0.15 13.35 -3.73
N PHE A 105 -0.75 12.75 -4.51
CA PHE A 105 -1.29 13.34 -5.73
C PHE A 105 -2.82 13.39 -5.71
N SER A 106 -3.36 14.35 -6.44
CA SER A 106 -4.79 14.50 -6.71
C SER A 106 -5.01 14.73 -8.19
N LEU A 107 -6.02 14.09 -8.77
CA LEU A 107 -6.52 14.34 -10.11
C LEU A 107 -8.03 14.45 -10.06
N SER A 108 -8.57 15.58 -10.54
CA SER A 108 -10.00 15.88 -10.39
C SER A 108 -10.61 16.40 -11.71
N ASN A 109 -11.87 16.00 -11.97
CA ASN A 109 -12.67 16.50 -13.08
C ASN A 109 -12.02 16.27 -14.46
N VAL A 110 -11.37 15.14 -14.67
CA VAL A 110 -10.68 14.78 -15.93
C VAL A 110 -11.37 13.60 -16.56
N SER A 111 -11.58 13.69 -17.89
CA SER A 111 -12.09 12.59 -18.71
C SER A 111 -11.04 12.12 -19.71
N ASP A 112 -11.16 10.87 -20.16
CA ASP A 112 -10.30 10.34 -21.23
C ASP A 112 -8.80 10.54 -20.96
N PHE A 113 -8.29 9.95 -19.89
CA PHE A 113 -6.88 10.10 -19.51
C PHE A 113 -6.16 8.75 -19.36
N ILE A 114 -4.87 8.78 -19.61
CA ILE A 114 -3.96 7.67 -19.35
C ILE A 114 -2.83 8.15 -18.45
N ILE A 115 -2.59 7.46 -17.33
CA ILE A 115 -1.35 7.59 -16.56
C ILE A 115 -0.53 6.35 -16.83
N GLU A 116 0.64 6.53 -17.43
CA GLU A 116 1.46 5.43 -17.93
C GLU A 116 2.89 5.52 -17.40
N GLY A 117 3.36 4.41 -16.83
CA GLY A 117 4.71 4.29 -16.30
C GLY A 117 5.35 2.99 -16.76
N ASP A 118 6.03 2.97 -17.90
CA ASP A 118 6.77 1.81 -18.37
C ASP A 118 8.13 1.72 -17.66
N GLY A 119 8.18 0.92 -16.60
CA GLY A 119 9.36 0.77 -15.76
C GLY A 119 9.62 1.95 -14.81
N ALA A 120 8.63 2.80 -14.59
CA ALA A 120 8.69 3.86 -13.57
C ALA A 120 8.41 3.30 -12.18
N ILE A 121 9.25 3.68 -11.22
CA ILE A 121 9.13 3.31 -9.80
C ILE A 121 8.94 4.58 -8.98
N LEU A 122 7.81 4.69 -8.29
CA LEU A 122 7.49 5.82 -7.42
C LEU A 122 7.76 5.42 -5.96
N ILE A 123 8.75 6.03 -5.32
CA ILE A 123 9.11 5.76 -3.92
C ILE A 123 8.53 6.86 -3.04
N LEU A 124 7.51 6.52 -2.24
CA LEU A 124 6.96 7.44 -1.24
C LEU A 124 7.84 7.45 0.01
N GLU A 125 8.29 8.64 0.41
CA GLU A 125 9.13 8.78 1.61
C GLU A 125 8.30 8.73 2.90
N ASN A 126 7.07 9.28 2.86
CA ASN A 126 6.17 9.31 4.00
C ASN A 126 5.23 8.08 3.98
N PRO A 127 5.33 7.14 4.95
CA PRO A 127 4.49 5.95 5.01
C PRO A 127 3.02 6.24 5.33
N ASP A 128 2.69 7.44 5.82
CA ASP A 128 1.32 7.83 6.16
C ASP A 128 0.53 8.41 4.96
N VAL A 129 1.17 8.56 3.81
CA VAL A 129 0.59 9.19 2.63
C VAL A 129 0.35 8.14 1.54
N ALA A 130 -0.88 8.03 1.06
CA ALA A 130 -1.22 7.23 -0.10
C ALA A 130 -0.76 7.89 -1.41
N LEU A 131 -0.71 7.14 -2.52
CA LEU A 131 -0.20 7.70 -3.77
C LEU A 131 -1.14 8.76 -4.34
N MET A 132 -2.40 8.41 -4.65
CA MET A 132 -3.25 9.27 -5.46
C MET A 132 -4.73 9.20 -5.09
N THR A 133 -5.39 10.34 -5.13
CA THR A 133 -6.85 10.43 -5.14
C THR A 133 -7.36 10.87 -6.51
N LEU A 134 -8.38 10.15 -7.01
CA LEU A 134 -9.15 10.50 -8.20
C LEU A 134 -10.53 10.97 -7.77
N LYS A 135 -10.98 12.10 -8.27
CA LYS A 135 -12.30 12.67 -7.94
C LYS A 135 -13.02 13.17 -9.19
N ASN A 136 -14.27 12.74 -9.36
CA ASN A 136 -15.10 13.12 -10.52
C ASN A 136 -14.41 12.86 -11.87
N CYS A 137 -13.63 11.78 -11.99
CA CYS A 137 -12.94 11.41 -13.22
C CYS A 137 -13.72 10.36 -14.00
N GLN A 138 -13.53 10.34 -15.31
CA GLN A 138 -14.18 9.37 -16.17
C GLN A 138 -13.22 8.82 -17.25
N ALA A 139 -13.40 7.56 -17.64
CA ALA A 139 -12.67 6.92 -18.74
C ALA A 139 -11.14 7.04 -18.55
N GLY A 140 -10.63 6.64 -17.39
CA GLY A 140 -9.22 6.71 -17.04
C GLY A 140 -8.54 5.34 -17.05
N VAL A 141 -7.28 5.31 -17.51
CA VAL A 141 -6.41 4.13 -17.42
C VAL A 141 -5.14 4.49 -16.67
N ILE A 142 -4.82 3.74 -15.62
CA ILE A 142 -3.57 3.88 -14.85
C ILE A 142 -2.80 2.58 -14.99
N LYS A 143 -1.62 2.63 -15.60
CA LYS A 143 -0.90 1.40 -15.97
C LYS A 143 0.61 1.48 -15.82
N GLY A 144 1.22 0.32 -15.53
CA GLY A 144 2.66 0.11 -15.61
C GLY A 144 3.49 0.82 -14.55
N LEU A 145 2.88 1.34 -13.49
CA LEU A 145 3.57 1.97 -12.37
C LEU A 145 3.98 0.92 -11.33
N THR A 146 5.19 1.02 -10.82
CA THR A 146 5.59 0.38 -9.57
C THR A 146 5.57 1.40 -8.45
N ILE A 147 4.86 1.11 -7.37
CA ILE A 147 4.71 1.99 -6.20
C ILE A 147 5.31 1.30 -4.99
N ASP A 148 6.21 1.96 -4.31
CA ASP A 148 6.84 1.43 -3.10
C ASP A 148 7.04 2.54 -2.06
N TYR A 149 7.36 2.16 -0.85
CA TYR A 149 7.61 3.06 0.27
C TYR A 149 9.06 2.93 0.74
N LYS A 150 9.71 4.05 1.01
CA LYS A 150 11.04 4.07 1.62
C LYS A 150 11.03 3.41 3.01
N THR A 151 9.97 3.67 3.76
CA THR A 151 9.66 2.98 5.02
C THR A 151 8.28 2.37 4.89
N LEU A 152 8.16 1.06 5.05
CA LEU A 152 6.88 0.38 4.90
C LEU A 152 5.86 0.88 5.93
N PRO A 153 4.58 1.07 5.54
CA PRO A 153 3.50 1.49 6.44
C PRO A 153 3.01 0.35 7.35
N PHE A 154 3.79 -0.69 7.50
CA PHE A 154 3.54 -1.83 8.38
C PHE A 154 4.86 -2.40 8.91
N THR A 155 4.77 -3.18 9.96
CA THR A 155 5.85 -4.02 10.45
C THR A 155 5.38 -5.46 10.54
N GLN A 156 6.24 -6.40 10.28
CA GLN A 156 5.92 -7.82 10.30
C GLN A 156 7.02 -8.63 10.98
N GLY A 157 6.68 -9.85 11.41
CA GLY A 157 7.60 -10.76 12.07
C GLY A 157 6.85 -11.92 12.71
N ALA A 158 7.31 -12.38 13.86
CA ALA A 158 6.71 -13.52 14.55
C ALA A 158 6.50 -13.23 16.04
N VAL A 159 5.52 -13.91 16.61
CA VAL A 159 5.32 -13.99 18.06
C VAL A 159 6.39 -14.92 18.64
N VAL A 160 7.09 -14.48 19.68
CA VAL A 160 8.18 -15.26 20.31
C VAL A 160 7.87 -15.68 21.75
N ASP A 161 6.86 -15.05 22.36
CA ASP A 161 6.39 -15.38 23.71
C ASP A 161 4.95 -14.91 23.90
N VAL A 162 4.17 -15.61 24.76
CA VAL A 162 2.76 -15.29 25.06
C VAL A 162 2.49 -15.42 26.56
N ASP A 163 2.03 -14.33 27.17
CA ASP A 163 1.52 -14.28 28.53
C ASP A 163 -0.01 -14.07 28.51
N ILE A 164 -0.74 -15.15 28.68
CA ILE A 164 -2.22 -15.14 28.65
C ILE A 164 -2.77 -14.30 29.82
N ASN A 165 -2.23 -14.44 31.01
CA ASN A 165 -2.71 -13.76 32.21
C ASN A 165 -2.46 -12.25 32.14
N GLY A 166 -1.28 -11.88 31.66
CA GLY A 166 -0.90 -10.47 31.44
C GLY A 166 -1.54 -9.86 30.19
N LYS A 167 -2.20 -10.67 29.35
CA LYS A 167 -2.78 -10.24 28.05
C LYS A 167 -1.73 -9.61 27.13
N THR A 168 -0.51 -10.16 27.17
CA THR A 168 0.61 -9.66 26.40
C THR A 168 1.26 -10.75 25.58
N PHE A 169 1.85 -10.34 24.47
CA PHE A 169 2.75 -11.20 23.72
C PHE A 169 4.00 -10.43 23.30
N THR A 170 5.08 -11.15 23.12
CA THR A 170 6.33 -10.59 22.62
C THR A 170 6.41 -10.82 21.12
N PHE A 171 6.61 -9.74 20.40
CA PHE A 171 6.72 -9.71 18.95
C PHE A 171 8.16 -9.40 18.54
N ARG A 172 8.73 -10.25 17.68
CA ARG A 172 10.01 -10.01 17.03
C ARG A 172 9.79 -9.55 15.60
N SER A 173 10.07 -8.28 15.33
CA SER A 173 10.02 -7.71 13.98
C SER A 173 11.14 -8.29 13.10
N ASP A 174 10.89 -8.44 11.81
CA ASP A 174 11.90 -8.81 10.81
C ASP A 174 12.89 -7.67 10.48
N GLY A 175 12.65 -6.48 11.02
CA GLY A 175 13.49 -5.29 10.87
C GLY A 175 13.42 -4.61 9.49
N LYS A 176 12.53 -5.05 8.61
CA LYS A 176 12.40 -4.49 7.25
C LYS A 176 11.38 -3.37 7.14
N GLY A 177 10.38 -3.36 8.03
CA GLY A 177 9.35 -2.33 8.09
C GLY A 177 9.64 -1.25 9.14
N GLY A 178 8.67 -0.39 9.41
CA GLY A 178 8.70 0.56 10.51
C GLY A 178 8.72 -0.15 11.87
N ARG A 179 9.16 0.54 12.89
CA ARG A 179 9.13 0.01 14.26
C ARG A 179 7.75 0.24 14.88
N PRO A 180 7.18 -0.72 15.62
CA PRO A 180 5.87 -0.54 16.28
C PRO A 180 5.80 0.69 17.22
N THR A 181 6.95 1.22 17.63
CA THR A 181 7.07 2.42 18.48
C THR A 181 7.30 3.71 17.71
N ASP A 182 7.48 3.67 16.39
CA ASP A 182 7.65 4.87 15.57
C ASP A 182 6.34 5.69 15.56
N ASP A 183 6.46 6.97 15.29
CA ASP A 183 5.36 7.94 15.36
C ASP A 183 4.12 7.55 14.55
N ASN A 184 4.30 7.01 13.36
CA ASN A 184 3.22 6.55 12.49
C ASN A 184 2.38 5.41 13.10
N PHE A 185 2.98 4.55 13.95
CA PHE A 185 2.26 3.55 14.74
C PHE A 185 1.77 4.12 16.07
N ALA A 186 2.65 4.82 16.79
CA ALA A 186 2.38 5.31 18.14
C ALA A 186 1.24 6.36 18.16
N LYS A 187 1.17 7.25 17.16
CA LYS A 187 0.15 8.28 17.02
C LYS A 187 -1.15 7.78 16.38
N SER A 188 -1.20 6.54 15.92
CA SER A 188 -2.43 5.96 15.38
C SER A 188 -3.51 5.91 16.47
N LYS A 189 -4.70 6.44 16.18
CA LYS A 189 -5.84 6.40 17.10
C LYS A 189 -6.33 4.98 17.36
N THR A 190 -6.23 4.12 16.36
CA THR A 190 -6.61 2.71 16.45
C THR A 190 -5.41 1.87 16.06
N LYS A 191 -4.83 1.19 17.05
CA LYS A 191 -3.71 0.28 16.83
C LYS A 191 -4.23 -1.13 16.67
N TRP A 192 -3.79 -1.81 15.63
CA TRP A 192 -4.16 -3.20 15.39
C TRP A 192 -3.14 -3.93 14.52
N GLY A 193 -3.21 -5.24 14.57
CA GLY A 193 -2.43 -6.12 13.74
C GLY A 193 -3.26 -7.29 13.22
N VAL A 194 -2.62 -8.18 12.50
CA VAL A 194 -3.20 -9.39 11.89
C VAL A 194 -2.31 -10.57 12.21
N LEU A 195 -2.93 -11.69 12.53
CA LEU A 195 -2.27 -12.98 12.67
C LEU A 195 -2.45 -13.79 11.38
N PHE A 196 -1.39 -14.44 10.95
CA PHE A 196 -1.40 -15.30 9.78
C PHE A 196 -1.32 -16.76 10.18
N ASP A 197 -1.89 -17.63 9.34
CA ASP A 197 -1.76 -19.07 9.49
C ASP A 197 -0.40 -19.53 8.94
N ARG A 198 0.41 -20.10 9.83
CA ARG A 198 1.74 -20.61 9.55
C ARG A 198 1.73 -21.88 8.71
N GLU A 199 0.73 -22.74 8.91
CA GLU A 199 0.71 -24.10 8.35
C GLU A 199 0.13 -24.14 6.93
N ASN A 200 -0.86 -23.30 6.68
CA ASN A 200 -1.64 -23.33 5.43
C ASN A 200 -1.35 -22.18 4.48
N ASN A 201 -0.39 -21.33 4.78
CA ASN A 201 -0.05 -20.13 3.97
C ASN A 201 -1.26 -19.23 3.69
N ARG A 202 -2.25 -19.25 4.59
CA ARG A 202 -3.48 -18.45 4.51
C ARG A 202 -3.24 -17.06 5.10
N LEU A 203 -3.97 -16.10 4.57
CA LEU A 203 -3.88 -14.71 5.04
C LEU A 203 -4.27 -14.53 6.51
N LEU A 204 -5.14 -15.37 7.06
CA LEU A 204 -5.62 -15.24 8.43
C LEU A 204 -5.55 -16.59 9.12
N LYS A 205 -5.18 -16.57 10.39
CA LYS A 205 -5.20 -17.74 11.25
C LYS A 205 -6.66 -18.17 11.49
N ASP A 206 -6.97 -19.44 11.25
CA ASP A 206 -8.29 -20.02 11.53
C ASP A 206 -8.66 -19.77 13.02
N LYS A 207 -9.90 -19.37 13.27
CA LYS A 207 -10.46 -19.05 14.59
C LYS A 207 -9.86 -17.84 15.31
N ALA A 208 -8.88 -17.15 14.74
CA ALA A 208 -8.43 -15.87 15.27
C ALA A 208 -9.34 -14.74 14.77
N PRO A 209 -9.54 -13.67 15.55
CA PRO A 209 -10.19 -12.49 15.05
C PRO A 209 -9.37 -11.91 13.89
N ASN A 210 -10.04 -11.40 12.87
CA ASN A 210 -9.39 -10.77 11.72
C ASN A 210 -8.49 -9.59 12.10
N LEU A 211 -8.69 -9.05 13.29
CA LEU A 211 -7.95 -7.92 13.82
C LEU A 211 -7.53 -8.21 15.25
N VAL A 212 -6.25 -8.06 15.54
CA VAL A 212 -5.69 -8.06 16.89
C VAL A 212 -5.67 -6.62 17.40
N PRO A 213 -6.60 -6.21 18.26
CA PRO A 213 -6.59 -4.87 18.82
C PRO A 213 -5.38 -4.72 19.76
N ILE A 214 -4.65 -3.63 19.58
CA ILE A 214 -3.43 -3.33 20.33
C ILE A 214 -3.72 -2.13 21.25
N ARG A 215 -3.50 -2.30 22.55
CA ARG A 215 -3.64 -1.25 23.55
C ARG A 215 -2.34 -0.47 23.71
N GLU A 216 -1.24 -1.21 23.84
CA GLU A 216 0.05 -0.64 24.13
C GLU A 216 1.16 -1.42 23.43
N VAL A 217 2.25 -0.74 23.11
CA VAL A 217 3.48 -1.34 22.57
C VAL A 217 4.64 -0.72 23.31
N SER A 218 5.58 -1.56 23.77
CA SER A 218 6.83 -1.14 24.38
C SER A 218 8.02 -1.92 23.82
N ASN A 219 9.15 -1.25 23.69
CA ASN A 219 10.41 -1.88 23.28
C ASN A 219 11.04 -2.61 24.47
N LEU A 220 11.59 -3.80 24.27
CA LEU A 220 12.20 -4.64 25.30
C LEU A 220 13.75 -4.51 25.36
N GLY A 221 14.30 -3.42 24.84
CA GLY A 221 15.76 -3.19 24.85
C GLY A 221 16.47 -3.68 23.60
N ASP A 222 15.94 -4.63 22.86
CA ASP A 222 16.37 -5.01 21.51
C ASP A 222 15.62 -4.18 20.48
N LYS A 223 16.31 -3.68 19.46
CA LYS A 223 15.70 -2.85 18.41
C LYS A 223 14.53 -3.51 17.68
N ASN A 224 14.46 -4.83 17.67
CA ASN A 224 13.43 -5.62 16.95
C ASN A 224 12.51 -6.39 17.90
N LEU A 225 12.60 -6.21 19.22
CA LEU A 225 11.80 -6.95 20.18
C LEU A 225 10.83 -6.02 20.92
N PHE A 226 9.54 -6.34 20.85
CA PHE A 226 8.48 -5.49 21.36
C PHE A 226 7.49 -6.30 22.20
N ARG A 227 7.08 -5.76 23.35
CA ARG A 227 5.91 -6.24 24.09
C ARG A 227 4.67 -5.57 23.55
N ILE A 228 3.64 -6.36 23.25
CA ILE A 228 2.34 -5.90 22.76
C ILE A 228 1.28 -6.30 23.79
N VAL A 229 0.49 -5.32 24.23
CA VAL A 229 -0.68 -5.53 25.11
C VAL A 229 -1.92 -5.57 24.24
N THR A 230 -2.74 -6.62 24.40
CA THR A 230 -3.99 -6.81 23.67
C THR A 230 -5.19 -7.02 24.59
N THR A 231 -6.24 -7.66 24.14
CA THR A 231 -7.46 -7.98 24.90
C THR A 231 -7.51 -9.47 25.25
N GLN A 232 -8.24 -9.85 26.29
CA GLN A 232 -8.35 -11.23 26.75
C GLN A 232 -8.80 -12.20 25.66
N ASN A 233 -9.85 -11.84 24.94
CA ASN A 233 -10.44 -12.73 23.93
C ASN A 233 -9.51 -13.03 22.74
N VAL A 234 -8.46 -12.23 22.57
CA VAL A 234 -7.52 -12.37 21.46
C VAL A 234 -6.27 -13.12 21.89
N ILE A 235 -5.76 -12.85 23.10
CA ILE A 235 -4.51 -13.45 23.57
C ILE A 235 -4.57 -14.99 23.60
N GLU A 236 -5.72 -15.57 23.90
CA GLU A 236 -5.93 -17.01 23.93
C GLU A 236 -5.80 -17.69 22.55
N GLN A 237 -5.82 -16.90 21.50
CA GLN A 237 -5.72 -17.38 20.11
C GLN A 237 -4.34 -17.12 19.50
N ILE A 238 -3.45 -16.48 20.24
CA ILE A 238 -2.08 -16.19 19.83
C ILE A 238 -1.17 -17.31 20.32
N ALA A 239 -0.31 -17.80 19.46
CA ALA A 239 0.68 -18.82 19.80
C ALA A 239 2.10 -18.34 19.42
N VAL A 240 3.10 -18.92 20.08
CA VAL A 240 4.50 -18.73 19.69
C VAL A 240 4.69 -19.19 18.23
N ASP A 241 5.53 -18.46 17.50
CA ASP A 241 5.80 -18.59 16.06
C ASP A 241 4.63 -18.20 15.13
N ASP A 242 3.52 -17.70 15.63
CA ASP A 242 2.51 -17.10 14.75
C ASP A 242 3.11 -15.92 13.98
N PRO A 243 2.99 -15.90 12.65
CA PRO A 243 3.33 -14.71 11.88
C PRO A 243 2.35 -13.59 12.21
N PHE A 244 2.89 -12.42 12.50
CA PHE A 244 2.12 -11.26 12.90
C PHE A 244 2.57 -10.02 12.12
N ALA A 245 1.62 -9.20 11.72
CA ALA A 245 1.90 -7.87 11.19
C ALA A 245 1.08 -6.80 11.91
N MET A 246 1.74 -5.72 12.26
CA MET A 246 1.12 -4.51 12.78
C MET A 246 1.13 -3.41 11.72
N ILE A 247 0.05 -2.65 11.63
CA ILE A 247 -0.16 -1.66 10.60
C ILE A 247 -0.14 -0.26 11.22
N ALA A 248 0.60 0.63 10.57
CA ALA A 248 0.53 2.04 10.83
C ALA A 248 -0.71 2.63 10.16
N ARG A 249 -1.72 3.01 10.95
CA ARG A 249 -2.95 3.61 10.43
C ARG A 249 -3.16 5.01 10.93
N TYR A 250 -2.29 5.90 10.57
CA TYR A 250 -2.57 7.30 10.82
C TYR A 250 -3.58 7.87 9.81
N ASN A 251 -3.44 7.57 8.52
CA ASN A 251 -4.28 8.11 7.44
C ASN A 251 -4.75 7.10 6.38
N GLY A 252 -4.65 5.81 6.64
CA GLY A 252 -5.07 4.77 5.70
C GLY A 252 -4.01 4.44 4.65
N CYS A 253 -3.88 3.17 4.35
CA CYS A 253 -2.85 2.62 3.46
C CYS A 253 -3.43 2.19 2.11
N SER A 254 -4.28 3.02 1.48
CA SER A 254 -4.75 2.74 0.13
C SER A 254 -3.84 3.44 -0.87
N THR A 255 -3.34 2.71 -1.86
CA THR A 255 -2.54 3.32 -2.93
C THR A 255 -3.36 4.34 -3.72
N TYR A 256 -4.60 4.00 -4.01
CA TYR A 256 -5.54 4.86 -4.74
C TYR A 256 -6.83 5.04 -3.95
N SER A 257 -7.37 6.26 -3.98
CA SER A 257 -8.73 6.58 -3.56
C SER A 257 -9.52 7.06 -4.77
N VAL A 258 -10.65 6.39 -5.07
CA VAL A 258 -11.44 6.68 -6.27
C VAL A 258 -12.83 7.12 -5.83
N ASN A 259 -13.13 8.40 -6.02
CA ASN A 259 -14.35 9.02 -5.53
C ASN A 259 -15.16 9.63 -6.68
N GLN A 260 -16.43 9.22 -6.80
CA GLN A 260 -17.36 9.72 -7.82
C GLN A 260 -16.82 9.59 -9.26
N CYS A 261 -16.04 8.53 -9.52
CA CYS A 261 -15.45 8.26 -10.83
C CYS A 261 -16.23 7.16 -11.57
N ARG A 262 -16.07 7.12 -12.88
CA ARG A 262 -16.64 6.10 -13.76
C ARG A 262 -15.59 5.56 -14.72
N GLN A 263 -15.62 4.25 -15.00
CA GLN A 263 -14.75 3.61 -15.99
C GLN A 263 -13.25 3.89 -15.73
N ILE A 264 -12.80 3.62 -14.52
CA ILE A 264 -11.36 3.70 -14.17
C ILE A 264 -10.77 2.30 -14.21
N THR A 265 -9.72 2.14 -14.98
CA THR A 265 -8.99 0.87 -15.16
C THR A 265 -7.60 0.97 -14.57
N PHE A 266 -7.22 0.02 -13.74
CA PHE A 266 -5.85 -0.17 -13.25
C PHE A 266 -5.26 -1.41 -13.91
N LEU A 267 -4.10 -1.27 -14.57
CA LEU A 267 -3.52 -2.34 -15.38
C LEU A 267 -2.02 -2.46 -15.13
N ASN A 268 -1.56 -3.67 -14.79
CA ASN A 268 -0.13 -3.98 -14.63
C ASN A 268 0.63 -3.02 -13.68
N ASN A 269 -0.03 -2.52 -12.64
CA ASN A 269 0.65 -1.79 -11.58
C ASN A 269 1.13 -2.76 -10.50
N ILE A 270 2.28 -2.46 -9.89
CA ILE A 270 2.87 -3.20 -8.77
C ILE A 270 2.84 -2.31 -7.53
N HIS A 271 2.41 -2.89 -6.40
CA HIS A 271 2.28 -2.19 -5.12
C HIS A 271 2.97 -2.96 -4.01
#